data_b234ec98dfb74b2f0c61231ff9e05739
#
_entry.id   b234ec98dfb74b2f0c61231ff9e05739
#
_cell.length_a   1.000
_cell.length_b   1.000
_cell.length_c   1.000
_cell.angle_alpha   90.00
_cell.angle_beta   90.00
_cell.angle_gamma   90.00
#
_symmetry.space_group_name_H-M   'P 1'
#
loop_
_entity.id
_entity.type
_entity.pdbx_description
1 polymer ?
#
loop_
_entity_poly.entity_id
_entity_poly.type
_entity_poly.pdbx_seq_one_letter_code
_entity_poly.pdbx_strand_id
1 'polypeptide(L)'
;MIQPTDSIAASPFCFGGLNPFVAYGCLARAGIRYVEVPALPAALAMRYDLNTFVPEILSEDDVKRMRERLAGLGLTPITVAAFCDLLEPGQVEALRRRIDFACLLGASYVLTDATGRPEYEGFRQKLLNSLRHAADYADDHGVRIALEIHEGPTRNGQLAAKFLDALNHPNVGINYDTGNVYYYNEGIEPGEDVKHIADRVIHAHLKDTSGGKGEWQFCALGEGRVQFPSVIGTLQSAGFRGPYSLEVEGVQGEDLNREGHMARVLKSLDYLRQIGLIARCSK
;
A
#
# COMPACT_ATOMS: atom_id res chain seq x y z
N MET A 1 4.91 22.35 10.17
CA MET A 1 5.43 22.33 8.77
C MET A 1 5.75 20.89 8.41
N ILE A 2 5.36 20.45 7.20
CA ILE A 2 5.70 19.13 6.67
C ILE A 2 7.22 19.05 6.51
N GLN A 3 7.82 17.93 6.96
CA GLN A 3 9.24 17.66 6.75
C GLN A 3 9.40 16.90 5.42
N PRO A 4 10.34 17.30 4.56
CA PRO A 4 10.62 16.55 3.34
C PRO A 4 11.09 15.12 3.63
N THR A 5 10.77 14.21 2.72
CA THR A 5 11.24 12.82 2.77
C THR A 5 11.83 12.41 1.43
N ASP A 6 12.85 11.55 1.49
CA ASP A 6 13.41 10.88 0.31
C ASP A 6 12.74 9.49 0.08
N SER A 7 11.86 9.07 1.00
CA SER A 7 11.22 7.75 1.01
C SER A 7 9.86 7.77 0.31
N ILE A 8 9.79 8.35 -0.90
CA ILE A 8 8.59 8.25 -1.74
C ILE A 8 8.69 7.00 -2.58
N ALA A 9 7.73 6.11 -2.36
CA ALA A 9 7.50 4.92 -3.16
C ALA A 9 6.33 5.12 -4.12
N ALA A 10 6.13 4.17 -5.03
CA ALA A 10 4.93 4.10 -5.84
C ALA A 10 4.54 2.66 -6.15
N SER A 11 3.25 2.43 -6.18
CA SER A 11 2.66 1.19 -6.67
C SER A 11 2.65 1.18 -8.21
N PRO A 12 2.96 0.07 -8.88
CA PRO A 12 2.79 -0.07 -10.32
C PRO A 12 1.33 0.05 -10.76
N PHE A 13 0.38 -0.11 -9.84
CA PHE A 13 -1.06 0.07 -10.11
C PHE A 13 -1.43 1.51 -10.50
N CYS A 14 -0.57 2.48 -10.27
CA CYS A 14 -0.68 3.81 -10.90
C CYS A 14 -0.75 3.77 -12.44
N PHE A 15 -0.41 2.64 -13.04
CA PHE A 15 -0.45 2.41 -14.49
C PHE A 15 -1.52 1.39 -14.90
N GLY A 16 -2.53 1.15 -14.05
CA GLY A 16 -3.61 0.22 -14.31
C GLY A 16 -3.10 -1.21 -14.55
N GLY A 17 -3.70 -1.90 -15.51
CA GLY A 17 -3.34 -3.28 -15.90
C GLY A 17 -2.05 -3.42 -16.72
N LEU A 18 -1.19 -2.40 -16.86
CA LEU A 18 0.05 -2.52 -17.60
C LEU A 18 0.99 -3.54 -16.92
N ASN A 19 1.82 -4.20 -17.75
CA ASN A 19 2.87 -5.07 -17.22
C ASN A 19 3.73 -4.32 -16.19
N PRO A 20 3.99 -4.89 -14.98
CA PRO A 20 4.68 -4.20 -13.91
C PRO A 20 6.04 -3.62 -14.33
N PHE A 21 6.82 -4.31 -15.19
CA PHE A 21 8.10 -3.80 -15.67
C PHE A 21 7.97 -2.61 -16.63
N VAL A 22 6.85 -2.48 -17.33
CA VAL A 22 6.53 -1.28 -18.10
C VAL A 22 6.22 -0.12 -17.16
N ALA A 23 5.40 -0.37 -16.14
CA ALA A 23 5.08 0.60 -15.09
C ALA A 23 6.35 1.04 -14.33
N TYR A 24 7.21 0.12 -13.92
CA TYR A 24 8.49 0.43 -13.27
C TYR A 24 9.40 1.31 -14.13
N GLY A 25 9.48 1.03 -15.44
CA GLY A 25 10.21 1.89 -16.36
C GLY A 25 9.64 3.32 -16.44
N CYS A 26 8.33 3.46 -16.29
CA CYS A 26 7.67 4.77 -16.21
C CYS A 26 7.94 5.46 -14.87
N LEU A 27 7.82 4.75 -13.75
CA LEU A 27 8.11 5.27 -12.42
C LEU A 27 9.56 5.74 -12.28
N ALA A 28 10.53 4.97 -12.80
CA ALA A 28 11.93 5.38 -12.82
C ALA A 28 12.13 6.69 -13.59
N ARG A 29 11.49 6.84 -14.77
CA ARG A 29 11.54 8.11 -15.53
C ARG A 29 10.85 9.28 -14.82
N ALA A 30 9.86 9.01 -13.96
CA ALA A 30 9.23 10.02 -13.11
C ALA A 30 10.10 10.44 -11.93
N GLY A 31 11.25 9.78 -11.71
CA GLY A 31 12.17 10.06 -10.60
C GLY A 31 11.86 9.30 -9.30
N ILE A 32 10.96 8.33 -9.36
CA ILE A 32 10.71 7.40 -8.22
C ILE A 32 11.94 6.52 -8.03
N ARG A 33 12.27 6.23 -6.77
CA ARG A 33 13.38 5.34 -6.39
C ARG A 33 12.91 4.08 -5.67
N TYR A 34 11.78 4.13 -5.00
CA TYR A 34 11.24 3.02 -4.23
C TYR A 34 9.94 2.54 -4.86
N VAL A 35 9.72 1.23 -4.89
CA VAL A 35 8.52 0.67 -5.51
C VAL A 35 7.91 -0.42 -4.66
N GLU A 36 6.62 -0.59 -4.84
CA GLU A 36 5.89 -1.76 -4.39
C GLU A 36 5.91 -2.84 -5.46
N VAL A 37 5.90 -4.08 -5.01
CA VAL A 37 5.89 -5.25 -5.90
C VAL A 37 4.59 -6.03 -5.66
N PRO A 38 3.70 -6.11 -6.66
CA PRO A 38 2.45 -6.84 -6.50
C PRO A 38 2.70 -8.35 -6.51
N ALA A 39 2.19 -9.01 -5.49
CA ALA A 39 2.20 -10.47 -5.34
C ALA A 39 0.79 -10.98 -4.99
N LEU A 40 -0.20 -10.59 -5.79
CA LEU A 40 -1.61 -10.87 -5.54
C LEU A 40 -1.96 -12.31 -5.93
N PRO A 41 -2.96 -12.92 -5.28
CA PRO A 41 -3.57 -14.15 -5.77
C PRO A 41 -4.13 -13.97 -7.19
N ALA A 42 -3.96 -14.99 -8.04
CA ALA A 42 -4.39 -14.92 -9.45
C ALA A 42 -5.88 -14.53 -9.59
N ALA A 43 -6.75 -15.04 -8.72
CA ALA A 43 -8.17 -14.70 -8.75
C ALA A 43 -8.44 -13.22 -8.50
N LEU A 44 -7.66 -12.59 -7.60
CA LEU A 44 -7.77 -11.16 -7.31
C LEU A 44 -7.23 -10.33 -8.49
N ALA A 45 -6.08 -10.72 -9.02
CA ALA A 45 -5.49 -10.07 -10.19
C ALA A 45 -6.44 -10.11 -11.41
N MET A 46 -7.06 -11.26 -11.67
CA MET A 46 -8.05 -11.39 -12.75
C MET A 46 -9.31 -10.53 -12.53
N ARG A 47 -9.76 -10.43 -11.28
CA ARG A 47 -10.98 -9.64 -10.96
C ARG A 47 -10.80 -8.14 -11.26
N TYR A 48 -9.60 -7.62 -11.06
CA TYR A 48 -9.29 -6.19 -11.24
C TYR A 48 -8.43 -5.90 -12.48
N ASP A 49 -8.27 -6.89 -13.37
CA ASP A 49 -7.41 -6.80 -14.57
C ASP A 49 -6.00 -6.28 -14.24
N LEU A 50 -5.41 -6.80 -13.18
CA LEU A 50 -4.09 -6.41 -12.69
C LEU A 50 -3.03 -7.44 -13.04
N ASN A 51 -1.88 -6.97 -13.47
CA ASN A 51 -0.69 -7.81 -13.62
C ASN A 51 0.03 -7.93 -12.27
N THR A 52 0.33 -9.17 -11.87
CA THR A 52 0.97 -9.51 -10.60
C THR A 52 2.06 -10.55 -10.78
N PHE A 53 2.92 -10.65 -9.80
CA PHE A 53 3.83 -11.79 -9.68
C PHE A 53 3.15 -12.89 -8.86
N VAL A 54 3.51 -14.14 -9.15
CA VAL A 54 2.97 -15.33 -8.47
C VAL A 54 4.15 -16.03 -7.79
N PRO A 55 4.45 -15.73 -6.52
CA PRO A 55 5.62 -16.27 -5.82
C PRO A 55 5.67 -17.80 -5.79
N GLU A 56 4.52 -18.47 -5.84
CA GLU A 56 4.39 -19.91 -5.81
C GLU A 56 5.06 -20.64 -6.99
N ILE A 57 5.28 -19.93 -8.10
CA ILE A 57 5.91 -20.51 -9.31
C ILE A 57 7.27 -19.90 -9.64
N LEU A 58 7.75 -18.96 -8.84
CA LEU A 58 9.04 -18.31 -9.04
C LEU A 58 10.14 -19.07 -8.27
N SER A 59 11.25 -19.34 -8.95
CA SER A 59 12.47 -19.80 -8.31
C SER A 59 13.22 -18.63 -7.65
N GLU A 60 14.14 -18.92 -6.74
CA GLU A 60 15.01 -17.88 -6.15
C GLU A 60 15.82 -17.14 -7.22
N ASP A 61 16.26 -17.83 -8.28
CA ASP A 61 16.96 -17.22 -9.41
C ASP A 61 16.05 -16.26 -10.21
N ASP A 62 14.75 -16.58 -10.33
CA ASP A 62 13.78 -15.65 -10.96
C ASP A 62 13.65 -14.37 -10.14
N VAL A 63 13.53 -14.49 -8.82
CA VAL A 63 13.42 -13.33 -7.91
C VAL A 63 14.72 -12.52 -7.92
N LYS A 64 15.88 -13.17 -7.95
CA LYS A 64 17.18 -12.51 -8.07
C LYS A 64 17.27 -11.70 -9.37
N ARG A 65 16.92 -12.29 -10.50
CA ARG A 65 16.88 -11.59 -11.82
C ARG A 65 15.90 -10.40 -11.78
N MET A 66 14.77 -10.57 -11.13
CA MET A 66 13.79 -9.50 -10.95
C MET A 66 14.37 -8.33 -10.14
N ARG A 67 15.03 -8.61 -9.03
CA ARG A 67 15.72 -7.61 -8.20
C ARG A 67 16.83 -6.89 -9.00
N GLU A 68 17.64 -7.62 -9.75
CA GLU A 68 18.68 -7.05 -10.61
C GLU A 68 18.09 -6.14 -11.70
N ARG A 69 16.96 -6.54 -12.29
CA ARG A 69 16.26 -5.72 -13.29
C ARG A 69 15.71 -4.44 -12.71
N LEU A 70 15.14 -4.47 -11.49
CA LEU A 70 14.69 -3.27 -10.79
C LEU A 70 15.87 -2.35 -10.45
N ALA A 71 16.97 -2.92 -9.93
CA ALA A 71 18.19 -2.18 -9.65
C ALA A 71 18.78 -1.53 -10.91
N GLY A 72 18.74 -2.22 -12.06
CA GLY A 72 19.12 -1.67 -13.36
C GLY A 72 18.28 -0.47 -13.82
N LEU A 73 17.07 -0.32 -13.29
CA LEU A 73 16.22 0.86 -13.47
C LEU A 73 16.44 1.94 -12.39
N GLY A 74 17.35 1.71 -11.43
CA GLY A 74 17.54 2.58 -10.27
C GLY A 74 16.42 2.49 -9.23
N LEU A 75 15.66 1.38 -9.23
CA LEU A 75 14.52 1.15 -8.34
C LEU A 75 14.89 0.15 -7.24
N THR A 76 14.41 0.43 -6.04
CA THR A 76 14.54 -0.44 -4.86
C THR A 76 13.15 -0.91 -4.44
N PRO A 77 12.89 -2.23 -4.41
CA PRO A 77 11.69 -2.77 -3.78
C PRO A 77 11.67 -2.42 -2.29
N ILE A 78 10.55 -1.92 -1.79
CA ILE A 78 10.41 -1.58 -0.37
C ILE A 78 9.24 -2.33 0.27
N THR A 79 8.23 -2.67 -0.52
CA THR A 79 6.99 -3.30 -0.08
C THR A 79 6.59 -4.37 -1.09
N VAL A 80 6.08 -5.50 -0.60
CA VAL A 80 5.35 -6.48 -1.39
C VAL A 80 3.87 -6.37 -1.06
N ALA A 81 3.05 -6.03 -2.05
CA ALA A 81 1.59 -6.01 -1.93
C ALA A 81 1.07 -7.46 -2.05
N ALA A 82 0.60 -8.02 -0.94
CA ALA A 82 0.35 -9.45 -0.74
C ALA A 82 -1.04 -9.72 -0.14
N PHE A 83 -2.06 -9.13 -0.72
CA PHE A 83 -3.44 -9.28 -0.22
C PHE A 83 -3.88 -10.74 -0.26
N CYS A 84 -4.32 -11.26 0.90
CA CYS A 84 -4.74 -12.65 1.09
C CYS A 84 -5.96 -12.69 2.02
N ASP A 85 -6.97 -13.49 1.68
CA ASP A 85 -8.06 -13.78 2.62
C ASP A 85 -7.58 -14.80 3.68
N LEU A 86 -7.03 -14.30 4.77
CA LEU A 86 -6.45 -15.11 5.85
C LEU A 86 -7.44 -16.03 6.59
N LEU A 87 -8.71 -15.99 6.22
CA LEU A 87 -9.73 -16.90 6.74
C LEU A 87 -9.88 -18.16 5.89
N GLU A 88 -9.45 -18.10 4.65
CA GLU A 88 -9.50 -19.26 3.76
C GLU A 88 -8.34 -20.23 4.06
N PRO A 89 -8.57 -21.54 3.91
CA PRO A 89 -7.53 -22.54 4.11
C PRO A 89 -6.30 -22.29 3.22
N GLY A 90 -5.11 -22.43 3.80
CA GLY A 90 -3.84 -22.29 3.09
C GLY A 90 -3.36 -20.84 2.86
N GLN A 91 -4.17 -19.83 3.19
CA GLN A 91 -3.79 -18.44 2.92
C GLN A 91 -2.72 -17.89 3.88
N VAL A 92 -2.63 -18.42 5.10
CA VAL A 92 -1.49 -18.11 6.00
C VAL A 92 -0.17 -18.59 5.37
N GLU A 93 -0.17 -19.78 4.79
CA GLU A 93 1.00 -20.33 4.10
C GLU A 93 1.30 -19.55 2.80
N ALA A 94 0.27 -19.12 2.08
CA ALA A 94 0.44 -18.24 0.94
C ALA A 94 1.06 -16.89 1.34
N LEU A 95 0.67 -16.32 2.48
CA LEU A 95 1.27 -15.09 3.00
C LEU A 95 2.74 -15.30 3.41
N ARG A 96 3.08 -16.45 4.02
CA ARG A 96 4.48 -16.79 4.33
C ARG A 96 5.35 -16.83 3.08
N ARG A 97 4.89 -17.44 1.97
CA ARG A 97 5.64 -17.41 0.70
C ARG A 97 5.84 -16.00 0.16
N ARG A 98 4.91 -15.09 0.41
CA ARG A 98 5.05 -13.68 0.05
C ARG A 98 6.03 -12.93 0.96
N ILE A 99 6.13 -13.35 2.21
CA ILE A 99 7.18 -12.87 3.13
C ILE A 99 8.55 -13.34 2.65
N ASP A 100 8.71 -14.62 2.26
CA ASP A 100 9.95 -15.14 1.66
C ASP A 100 10.31 -14.38 0.39
N PHE A 101 9.33 -14.14 -0.46
CA PHE A 101 9.50 -13.33 -1.68
C PHE A 101 9.95 -11.91 -1.36
N ALA A 102 9.40 -11.27 -0.33
CA ALA A 102 9.83 -9.96 0.13
C ALA A 102 11.28 -9.97 0.61
N CYS A 103 11.67 -10.99 1.39
CA CYS A 103 13.07 -11.16 1.83
C CYS A 103 14.03 -11.28 0.66
N LEU A 104 13.72 -12.13 -0.33
CA LEU A 104 14.55 -12.32 -1.52
C LEU A 104 14.69 -11.05 -2.37
N LEU A 105 13.62 -10.25 -2.42
CA LEU A 105 13.63 -8.94 -3.08
C LEU A 105 14.38 -7.87 -2.28
N GLY A 106 14.56 -8.07 -0.98
CA GLY A 106 15.09 -7.06 -0.06
C GLY A 106 14.06 -6.01 0.37
N ALA A 107 12.76 -6.34 0.26
CA ALA A 107 11.69 -5.47 0.74
C ALA A 107 11.50 -5.60 2.25
N SER A 108 11.20 -4.48 2.91
CA SER A 108 11.06 -4.41 4.37
C SER A 108 9.62 -4.57 4.85
N TYR A 109 8.66 -4.49 3.94
CA TYR A 109 7.24 -4.54 4.28
C TYR A 109 6.50 -5.54 3.39
N VAL A 110 5.56 -6.24 4.01
CA VAL A 110 4.50 -6.96 3.32
C VAL A 110 3.19 -6.25 3.64
N LEU A 111 2.48 -5.82 2.61
CA LEU A 111 1.20 -5.17 2.69
C LEU A 111 0.10 -6.21 2.48
N THR A 112 -0.84 -6.29 3.40
CA THR A 112 -2.04 -7.12 3.28
C THR A 112 -3.22 -6.41 3.94
N ASP A 113 -4.39 -7.00 3.88
CA ASP A 113 -5.56 -6.47 4.53
C ASP A 113 -6.05 -7.41 5.66
N ALA A 114 -6.94 -6.88 6.47
CA ALA A 114 -7.67 -7.65 7.46
C ALA A 114 -9.11 -7.89 6.98
N THR A 115 -9.27 -8.23 5.69
CA THR A 115 -10.60 -8.46 5.11
C THR A 115 -11.37 -9.46 5.92
N GLY A 116 -12.60 -9.16 6.14
CA GLY A 116 -13.43 -9.93 7.00
C GLY A 116 -14.86 -9.99 6.57
N ARG A 117 -15.46 -11.14 6.83
CA ARG A 117 -16.89 -11.36 6.74
C ARG A 117 -17.48 -11.08 8.12
N PRO A 118 -18.03 -9.88 8.40
CA PRO A 118 -18.43 -9.47 9.76
C PRO A 118 -19.51 -10.34 10.39
N GLU A 119 -20.19 -11.16 9.60
CA GLU A 119 -21.30 -12.00 10.05
C GLU A 119 -20.87 -13.40 10.55
N TYR A 120 -19.58 -13.73 10.48
CA TYR A 120 -19.10 -15.05 10.90
C TYR A 120 -18.65 -15.04 12.35
N GLU A 121 -19.41 -15.74 13.22
CA GLU A 121 -19.01 -15.95 14.61
C GLU A 121 -17.65 -16.69 14.69
N GLY A 122 -16.72 -16.17 15.48
CA GLY A 122 -15.35 -16.69 15.54
C GLY A 122 -14.40 -16.13 14.45
N PHE A 123 -14.91 -15.41 13.46
CA PHE A 123 -14.13 -14.74 12.43
C PHE A 123 -12.97 -13.95 13.01
N ARG A 124 -13.27 -13.06 13.93
CA ARG A 124 -12.26 -12.17 14.53
C ARG A 124 -11.13 -12.96 15.19
N GLN A 125 -11.46 -14.00 15.96
CA GLN A 125 -10.44 -14.80 16.63
C GLN A 125 -9.59 -15.59 15.65
N LYS A 126 -10.21 -16.17 14.61
CA LYS A 126 -9.47 -16.88 13.55
C LYS A 126 -8.52 -15.94 12.83
N LEU A 127 -8.99 -14.75 12.44
CA LEU A 127 -8.18 -13.74 11.76
C LEU A 127 -6.99 -13.30 12.65
N LEU A 128 -7.23 -12.98 13.93
CA LEU A 128 -6.18 -12.60 14.86
C LEU A 128 -5.13 -13.71 15.01
N ASN A 129 -5.55 -14.98 15.09
CA ASN A 129 -4.61 -16.10 15.19
C ASN A 129 -3.81 -16.27 13.88
N SER A 130 -4.47 -16.19 12.71
CA SER A 130 -3.80 -16.27 11.41
C SER A 130 -2.75 -15.17 11.24
N LEU A 131 -3.11 -13.94 11.63
CA LEU A 131 -2.20 -12.79 11.57
C LEU A 131 -1.02 -12.93 12.54
N ARG A 132 -1.25 -13.42 13.78
CA ARG A 132 -0.13 -13.66 14.72
C ARG A 132 0.87 -14.66 14.16
N HIS A 133 0.40 -15.78 13.62
CA HIS A 133 1.28 -16.79 13.02
C HIS A 133 2.06 -16.25 11.82
N ALA A 134 1.44 -15.40 11.00
CA ALA A 134 2.14 -14.75 9.89
C ALA A 134 3.12 -13.67 10.39
N ALA A 135 2.75 -12.95 11.44
CA ALA A 135 3.56 -11.88 12.01
C ALA A 135 4.80 -12.40 12.77
N ASP A 136 4.66 -13.52 13.51
CA ASP A 136 5.81 -14.23 14.09
C ASP A 136 6.80 -14.63 13.00
N TYR A 137 6.29 -15.24 11.91
CA TYR A 137 7.11 -15.64 10.78
C TYR A 137 7.80 -14.45 10.09
N ALA A 138 7.08 -13.35 9.89
CA ALA A 138 7.63 -12.13 9.28
C ALA A 138 8.71 -11.49 10.17
N ASP A 139 8.53 -11.49 11.49
CA ASP A 139 9.50 -10.97 12.46
C ASP A 139 10.82 -11.75 12.41
N ASP A 140 10.74 -13.08 12.39
CA ASP A 140 11.90 -13.97 12.24
C ASP A 140 12.68 -13.71 10.93
N HIS A 141 12.01 -13.13 9.91
CA HIS A 141 12.60 -12.80 8.61
C HIS A 141 12.94 -11.32 8.43
N GLY A 142 12.75 -10.50 9.47
CA GLY A 142 13.04 -9.07 9.43
C GLY A 142 12.12 -8.25 8.52
N VAL A 143 10.91 -8.78 8.23
CA VAL A 143 9.87 -8.12 7.41
C VAL A 143 8.73 -7.69 8.33
N ARG A 144 8.19 -6.50 8.13
CA ARG A 144 7.02 -6.01 8.87
C ARG A 144 5.74 -6.20 8.07
N ILE A 145 4.65 -6.53 8.75
CA ILE A 145 3.31 -6.60 8.13
C ILE A 145 2.61 -5.26 8.33
N ALA A 146 2.21 -4.63 7.23
CA ALA A 146 1.39 -3.43 7.19
C ALA A 146 -0.05 -3.81 6.79
N LEU A 147 -1.00 -3.66 7.70
CA LEU A 147 -2.42 -3.88 7.41
C LEU A 147 -3.02 -2.63 6.79
N GLU A 148 -3.60 -2.76 5.63
CA GLU A 148 -4.19 -1.62 4.93
C GLU A 148 -5.50 -1.16 5.57
N ILE A 149 -5.72 0.15 5.54
CA ILE A 149 -7.07 0.72 5.68
C ILE A 149 -7.87 0.25 4.47
N HIS A 150 -8.68 -0.78 4.71
CA HIS A 150 -9.48 -1.45 3.69
C HIS A 150 -10.80 -1.92 4.30
N GLU A 151 -11.60 -2.69 3.59
CA GLU A 151 -12.84 -3.25 4.13
C GLU A 151 -12.61 -4.03 5.44
N GLY A 152 -13.63 -4.10 6.29
CA GLY A 152 -13.61 -4.92 7.51
C GLY A 152 -13.08 -4.20 8.75
N PRO A 153 -12.30 -4.88 9.61
CA PRO A 153 -11.93 -4.35 10.92
C PRO A 153 -10.89 -3.22 10.89
N THR A 154 -10.27 -2.98 9.76
CA THR A 154 -9.28 -1.90 9.56
C THR A 154 -9.79 -0.76 8.69
N ARG A 155 -11.10 -0.68 8.37
CA ARG A 155 -11.62 0.29 7.40
C ARG A 155 -11.47 1.77 7.77
N ASN A 156 -11.12 2.08 9.02
CA ASN A 156 -10.77 3.41 9.49
C ASN A 156 -9.84 3.34 10.71
N GLY A 157 -9.22 4.46 11.07
CA GLY A 157 -8.22 4.52 12.13
C GLY A 157 -8.73 4.08 13.51
N GLN A 158 -9.95 4.44 13.88
CA GLN A 158 -10.52 4.03 15.17
C GLN A 158 -10.72 2.52 15.26
N LEU A 159 -11.20 1.88 14.19
CA LEU A 159 -11.39 0.44 14.16
C LEU A 159 -10.06 -0.29 14.05
N ALA A 160 -9.13 0.21 13.24
CA ALA A 160 -7.78 -0.30 13.12
C ALA A 160 -7.04 -0.29 14.45
N ALA A 161 -7.18 0.79 15.24
CA ALA A 161 -6.60 0.86 16.60
C ALA A 161 -7.12 -0.26 17.51
N LYS A 162 -8.44 -0.45 17.55
CA LYS A 162 -9.08 -1.54 18.33
C LYS A 162 -8.70 -2.93 17.83
N PHE A 163 -8.45 -3.07 16.54
CA PHE A 163 -8.02 -4.33 15.97
C PHE A 163 -6.57 -4.65 16.34
N LEU A 164 -5.66 -3.68 16.22
CA LEU A 164 -4.27 -3.83 16.65
C LEU A 164 -4.14 -4.06 18.16
N ASP A 165 -4.97 -3.44 19.00
CA ASP A 165 -5.01 -3.72 20.44
C ASP A 165 -5.34 -5.20 20.73
N ALA A 166 -6.31 -5.75 19.99
CA ALA A 166 -6.69 -7.15 20.11
C ALA A 166 -5.65 -8.11 19.50
N LEU A 167 -4.98 -7.69 18.42
CA LEU A 167 -3.91 -8.46 17.79
C LEU A 167 -2.68 -8.52 18.70
N ASN A 168 -2.33 -7.40 19.31
CA ASN A 168 -1.21 -7.24 20.25
C ASN A 168 0.09 -7.89 19.74
N HIS A 169 0.54 -7.48 18.55
CA HIS A 169 1.76 -7.98 17.94
C HIS A 169 2.65 -6.83 17.46
N PRO A 170 3.92 -6.72 17.92
CA PRO A 170 4.78 -5.55 17.66
C PRO A 170 5.20 -5.42 16.19
N ASN A 171 5.26 -6.53 15.45
CA ASN A 171 5.69 -6.56 14.04
C ASN A 171 4.57 -6.22 13.05
N VAL A 172 3.36 -5.88 13.55
CA VAL A 172 2.21 -5.49 12.72
C VAL A 172 1.86 -4.02 12.98
N GLY A 173 1.75 -3.25 11.91
CA GLY A 173 1.27 -1.88 11.94
C GLY A 173 0.25 -1.63 10.83
N ILE A 174 -0.06 -0.37 10.59
CA ILE A 174 -1.05 0.04 9.58
C ILE A 174 -0.34 0.62 8.34
N ASN A 175 -0.81 0.22 7.17
CA ASN A 175 -0.74 1.03 5.97
C ASN A 175 -1.94 1.96 5.94
N TYR A 176 -1.71 3.24 6.18
CA TYR A 176 -2.80 4.22 6.17
C TYR A 176 -3.07 4.68 4.74
N ASP A 177 -4.14 4.17 4.13
CA ASP A 177 -4.60 4.58 2.81
C ASP A 177 -5.60 5.74 2.93
N THR A 178 -5.20 6.90 2.44
CA THR A 178 -5.96 8.15 2.59
C THR A 178 -7.25 8.18 1.76
N GLY A 179 -7.27 7.54 0.60
CA GLY A 179 -8.44 7.47 -0.29
C GLY A 179 -9.45 6.42 0.16
N ASN A 180 -8.95 5.28 0.66
CA ASN A 180 -9.78 4.19 1.16
C ASN A 180 -10.61 4.59 2.38
N VAL A 181 -10.15 5.55 3.19
CA VAL A 181 -10.98 6.10 4.28
C VAL A 181 -12.30 6.62 3.74
N TYR A 182 -12.31 7.37 2.63
CA TYR A 182 -13.55 7.83 2.00
C TYR A 182 -14.32 6.70 1.32
N TYR A 183 -13.60 5.79 0.65
CA TYR A 183 -14.23 4.73 -0.12
C TYR A 183 -15.01 3.73 0.76
N TYR A 184 -14.47 3.41 1.95
CA TYR A 184 -15.09 2.43 2.85
C TYR A 184 -15.98 3.04 3.93
N ASN A 185 -15.97 4.36 4.11
CA ASN A 185 -16.73 5.02 5.17
C ASN A 185 -17.56 6.20 4.64
N GLU A 186 -18.60 6.53 5.36
CA GLU A 186 -19.39 7.73 5.16
C GLU A 186 -19.13 8.72 6.28
N GLY A 187 -18.89 9.97 5.93
CA GLY A 187 -18.72 11.06 6.92
C GLY A 187 -17.43 11.00 7.74
N ILE A 188 -16.42 10.22 7.32
CA ILE A 188 -15.11 10.16 7.99
C ILE A 188 -14.10 10.95 7.15
N GLU A 189 -13.42 11.89 7.79
CA GLU A 189 -12.37 12.70 7.19
C GLU A 189 -10.98 12.14 7.54
N PRO A 190 -10.10 11.81 6.56
CA PRO A 190 -8.79 11.21 6.83
C PRO A 190 -7.91 12.01 7.78
N GLY A 191 -7.99 13.36 7.73
CA GLY A 191 -7.22 14.24 8.61
C GLY A 191 -7.59 14.14 10.10
N GLU A 192 -8.83 13.77 10.40
CA GLU A 192 -9.28 13.52 11.77
C GLU A 192 -9.12 12.04 12.13
N ASP A 193 -9.42 11.14 11.20
CA ASP A 193 -9.36 9.71 11.41
C ASP A 193 -7.95 9.20 11.72
N VAL A 194 -6.94 9.71 11.03
CA VAL A 194 -5.54 9.33 11.23
C VAL A 194 -5.05 9.56 12.66
N LYS A 195 -5.63 10.51 13.40
CA LYS A 195 -5.27 10.80 14.80
C LYS A 195 -5.49 9.62 15.74
N HIS A 196 -6.39 8.70 15.39
CA HIS A 196 -6.69 7.53 16.19
C HIS A 196 -5.63 6.42 16.08
N ILE A 197 -4.71 6.49 15.09
CA ILE A 197 -3.82 5.38 14.73
C ILE A 197 -2.39 5.82 14.35
N ALA A 198 -2.12 7.11 14.30
CA ALA A 198 -0.89 7.69 13.73
C ALA A 198 0.41 7.10 14.31
N ASP A 199 0.43 6.75 15.58
CA ASP A 199 1.58 6.15 16.28
C ASP A 199 1.86 4.69 15.90
N ARG A 200 0.90 4.05 15.21
CA ARG A 200 0.99 2.65 14.74
C ARG A 200 1.02 2.54 13.23
N VAL A 201 1.05 3.65 12.50
CA VAL A 201 1.24 3.67 11.06
C VAL A 201 2.71 3.41 10.74
N ILE A 202 2.96 2.43 9.88
CA ILE A 202 4.31 2.04 9.44
C ILE A 202 4.53 2.19 7.94
N HIS A 203 3.45 2.38 7.21
CA HIS A 203 3.38 2.60 5.77
C HIS A 203 2.21 3.53 5.47
N ALA A 204 2.24 4.32 4.41
CA ALA A 204 1.12 5.18 4.05
C ALA A 204 0.90 5.21 2.55
N HIS A 205 -0.30 4.83 2.08
CA HIS A 205 -0.74 5.08 0.72
C HIS A 205 -1.24 6.51 0.58
N LEU A 206 -0.62 7.24 -0.33
CA LEU A 206 -1.11 8.54 -0.76
C LEU A 206 -2.04 8.31 -1.95
N LYS A 207 -3.31 8.30 -1.69
CA LYS A 207 -4.41 8.08 -2.63
C LYS A 207 -5.41 9.22 -2.48
N ASP A 208 -5.70 9.92 -3.55
CA ASP A 208 -6.71 10.98 -3.55
C ASP A 208 -8.01 10.52 -4.21
N THR A 209 -9.11 11.09 -3.78
CA THR A 209 -10.40 10.78 -4.37
C THR A 209 -11.30 12.01 -4.41
N SER A 210 -12.04 12.17 -5.49
CA SER A 210 -13.17 13.12 -5.59
C SER A 210 -14.50 12.48 -5.19
N GLY A 211 -14.53 11.12 -5.05
CA GLY A 211 -15.71 10.34 -4.74
C GLY A 211 -16.01 10.22 -3.25
N GLY A 212 -17.13 9.58 -2.98
CA GLY A 212 -17.58 9.15 -1.67
C GLY A 212 -17.52 7.64 -1.48
N LYS A 213 -18.31 7.14 -0.53
CA LYS A 213 -18.36 5.72 -0.21
C LYS A 213 -18.81 4.88 -1.41
N GLY A 214 -17.98 3.91 -1.79
CA GLY A 214 -18.22 2.99 -2.90
C GLY A 214 -18.03 3.61 -4.29
N GLU A 215 -17.56 4.84 -4.39
CA GLU A 215 -17.30 5.51 -5.67
C GLU A 215 -15.82 5.41 -6.03
N TRP A 216 -15.49 4.66 -7.10
CA TRP A 216 -14.12 4.49 -7.58
C TRP A 216 -13.68 5.70 -8.39
N GLN A 217 -13.21 6.74 -7.68
CA GLN A 217 -12.86 8.05 -8.23
C GLN A 217 -11.46 8.49 -7.75
N PHE A 218 -10.45 7.62 -7.95
CA PHE A 218 -9.09 7.85 -7.48
C PHE A 218 -8.29 8.66 -8.47
N CYS A 219 -8.33 9.97 -8.30
CA CYS A 219 -7.70 10.97 -9.18
C CYS A 219 -6.22 11.22 -8.82
N ALA A 220 -5.56 12.11 -9.58
CA ALA A 220 -4.22 12.56 -9.21
C ALA A 220 -4.25 13.29 -7.85
N LEU A 221 -3.16 13.20 -7.09
CA LEU A 221 -3.07 13.89 -5.81
C LEU A 221 -3.24 15.40 -5.99
N GLY A 222 -4.07 15.99 -5.13
CA GLY A 222 -4.42 17.41 -5.16
C GLY A 222 -5.60 17.73 -6.08
N GLU A 223 -6.19 16.78 -6.78
CA GLU A 223 -7.41 16.94 -7.55
C GLU A 223 -8.67 16.49 -6.82
N GLY A 224 -8.48 15.71 -5.74
CA GLY A 224 -9.57 15.21 -4.93
C GLY A 224 -9.82 16.06 -3.68
N ARG A 225 -10.30 15.39 -2.65
CA ARG A 225 -10.73 16.04 -1.40
C ARG A 225 -9.83 15.72 -0.19
N VAL A 226 -8.83 14.85 -0.35
CA VAL A 226 -7.94 14.47 0.74
C VAL A 226 -7.08 15.65 1.18
N GLN A 227 -7.14 16.00 2.46
CA GLN A 227 -6.33 17.06 3.05
C GLN A 227 -4.94 16.53 3.45
N PHE A 228 -4.09 16.23 2.46
CA PHE A 228 -2.77 15.64 2.67
C PHE A 228 -1.90 16.36 3.70
N PRO A 229 -1.85 17.72 3.75
CA PRO A 229 -1.08 18.41 4.77
C PRO A 229 -1.51 18.07 6.20
N SER A 230 -2.80 17.85 6.44
CA SER A 230 -3.33 17.44 7.75
C SER A 230 -2.90 16.02 8.11
N VAL A 231 -3.10 15.07 7.19
CA VAL A 231 -2.72 13.66 7.39
C VAL A 231 -1.21 13.53 7.61
N ILE A 232 -0.41 14.07 6.70
CA ILE A 232 1.06 13.98 6.74
C ILE A 232 1.60 14.66 8.01
N GLY A 233 1.07 15.85 8.35
CA GLY A 233 1.47 16.57 9.56
C GLY A 233 1.20 15.77 10.83
N THR A 234 0.05 15.08 10.91
CA THR A 234 -0.32 14.21 12.03
C THR A 234 0.61 13.01 12.11
N LEU A 235 0.84 12.32 11.00
CA LEU A 235 1.76 11.17 10.93
C LEU A 235 3.18 11.56 11.36
N GLN A 236 3.72 12.65 10.82
CA GLN A 236 5.07 13.11 11.16
C GLN A 236 5.18 13.56 12.63
N SER A 237 4.13 14.16 13.18
CA SER A 237 4.08 14.56 14.60
C SER A 237 4.03 13.35 15.54
N ALA A 238 3.44 12.25 15.10
CA ALA A 238 3.44 10.97 15.81
C ALA A 238 4.76 10.17 15.64
N GLY A 239 5.73 10.70 14.89
CA GLY A 239 7.03 10.07 14.69
C GLY A 239 7.13 9.16 13.46
N PHE A 240 6.12 9.14 12.58
CA PHE A 240 6.17 8.36 11.34
C PHE A 240 7.39 8.73 10.48
N ARG A 241 8.15 7.71 10.08
CA ARG A 241 9.33 7.81 9.22
C ARG A 241 9.31 6.76 8.10
N GLY A 242 8.19 6.03 8.00
CA GLY A 242 7.99 4.99 6.99
C GLY A 242 7.82 5.57 5.58
N PRO A 243 7.69 4.69 4.58
CA PRO A 243 7.47 5.11 3.21
C PRO A 243 6.07 5.70 3.04
N TYR A 244 6.02 6.78 2.26
CA TYR A 244 4.80 7.23 1.61
C TYR A 244 4.79 6.66 0.21
N SER A 245 3.76 5.91 -0.15
CA SER A 245 3.62 5.27 -1.45
C SER A 245 2.50 5.89 -2.26
N LEU A 246 2.82 6.34 -3.46
CA LEU A 246 1.83 6.86 -4.40
C LEU A 246 0.99 5.70 -4.93
N GLU A 247 -0.33 5.77 -4.76
CA GLU A 247 -1.27 4.82 -5.32
C GLU A 247 -2.45 5.55 -5.99
N VAL A 248 -2.36 5.73 -7.29
CA VAL A 248 -3.37 6.41 -8.10
C VAL A 248 -4.01 5.40 -9.03
N GLU A 249 -5.11 4.81 -8.60
CA GLU A 249 -5.75 3.69 -9.30
C GLU A 249 -6.69 4.10 -10.42
N GLY A 250 -7.01 5.40 -10.53
CA GLY A 250 -7.81 5.92 -11.62
C GLY A 250 -9.28 6.12 -11.29
N VAL A 251 -9.99 6.64 -12.26
CA VAL A 251 -11.41 6.97 -12.14
C VAL A 251 -12.21 5.95 -12.95
N GLN A 252 -13.30 5.47 -12.39
CA GLN A 252 -14.17 4.50 -13.07
C GLN A 252 -14.63 5.02 -14.42
N GLY A 253 -14.44 4.21 -15.47
CA GLY A 253 -14.82 4.53 -16.84
C GLY A 253 -13.76 5.31 -17.63
N GLU A 254 -12.63 5.67 -17.02
CA GLU A 254 -11.49 6.19 -17.78
C GLU A 254 -10.69 5.06 -18.43
N ASP A 255 -10.28 5.29 -19.67
CA ASP A 255 -9.35 4.44 -20.41
C ASP A 255 -8.12 5.28 -20.77
N LEU A 256 -7.11 5.24 -19.89
CA LEU A 256 -5.87 5.98 -20.09
C LEU A 256 -4.82 5.09 -20.75
N ASN A 257 -4.18 5.65 -21.76
CA ASN A 257 -2.94 5.07 -22.27
C ASN A 257 -1.77 5.34 -21.31
N ARG A 258 -0.61 4.78 -21.60
CA ARG A 258 0.60 4.91 -20.78
C ARG A 258 0.99 6.39 -20.52
N GLU A 259 0.84 7.25 -21.49
CA GLU A 259 1.15 8.68 -21.41
C GLU A 259 0.19 9.41 -20.45
N GLY A 260 -1.10 9.06 -20.48
CA GLY A 260 -2.11 9.57 -19.56
C GLY A 260 -1.84 9.16 -18.10
N HIS A 261 -1.50 7.90 -17.88
CA HIS A 261 -1.07 7.43 -16.55
C HIS A 261 0.20 8.17 -16.08
N MET A 262 1.19 8.36 -16.97
CA MET A 262 2.41 9.09 -16.65
C MET A 262 2.12 10.54 -16.27
N ALA A 263 1.26 11.23 -17.01
CA ALA A 263 0.86 12.60 -16.69
C ALA A 263 0.20 12.69 -15.29
N ARG A 264 -0.64 11.72 -14.94
CA ARG A 264 -1.28 11.63 -13.63
C ARG A 264 -0.25 11.44 -12.48
N VAL A 265 0.72 10.55 -12.67
CA VAL A 265 1.82 10.35 -11.71
C VAL A 265 2.64 11.62 -11.55
N LEU A 266 3.05 12.27 -12.64
CA LEU A 266 3.83 13.50 -12.60
C LEU A 266 3.08 14.64 -11.90
N LYS A 267 1.78 14.79 -12.16
CA LYS A 267 0.92 15.77 -11.49
C LYS A 267 0.86 15.52 -9.97
N SER A 268 0.73 14.26 -9.57
CA SER A 268 0.75 13.86 -8.16
C SER A 268 2.08 14.19 -7.48
N LEU A 269 3.21 13.93 -8.15
CA LEU A 269 4.53 14.28 -7.63
C LEU A 269 4.73 15.79 -7.54
N ASP A 270 4.21 16.57 -8.49
CA ASP A 270 4.26 18.04 -8.44
C ASP A 270 3.46 18.58 -7.27
N TYR A 271 2.29 18.02 -6.99
CA TYR A 271 1.52 18.36 -5.82
C TYR A 271 2.30 18.06 -4.50
N LEU A 272 2.95 16.89 -4.40
CA LEU A 272 3.77 16.55 -3.24
C LEU A 272 4.95 17.51 -3.04
N ARG A 273 5.54 18.03 -4.14
CA ARG A 273 6.55 19.12 -4.08
C ARG A 273 5.95 20.44 -3.61
N GLN A 274 4.74 20.78 -4.06
CA GLN A 274 4.05 22.01 -3.65
C GLN A 274 3.76 22.05 -2.16
N ILE A 275 3.32 20.93 -1.57
CA ILE A 275 3.06 20.82 -0.13
C ILE A 275 4.34 20.60 0.71
N GLY A 276 5.50 20.42 0.07
CA GLY A 276 6.80 20.29 0.73
C GLY A 276 7.14 18.90 1.25
N LEU A 277 6.43 17.85 0.83
CA LEU A 277 6.76 16.47 1.19
C LEU A 277 7.97 15.95 0.41
N ILE A 278 8.14 16.37 -0.81
CA ILE A 278 9.31 16.09 -1.66
C ILE A 278 10.12 17.38 -1.82
N ALA A 279 11.44 17.27 -1.74
CA ALA A 279 12.31 18.41 -2.01
C ALA A 279 12.06 18.98 -3.43
N ARG A 280 12.06 20.31 -3.55
CA ARG A 280 12.01 20.94 -4.86
C ARG A 280 13.30 20.63 -5.62
N CYS A 281 13.19 20.21 -6.87
CA CYS A 281 14.38 20.09 -7.72
C CYS A 281 15.11 21.46 -7.72
N SER A 282 16.35 21.48 -7.28
CA SER A 282 17.22 22.63 -7.49
C SER A 282 17.32 22.86 -9.00
N LYS A 283 16.96 24.04 -9.45
CA LYS A 283 17.11 24.44 -10.86
C LYS A 283 18.57 24.48 -11.26
#